data_e1429c35c399306bb9b4b2faa51a7909
#
_entry.id   e1429c35c399306bb9b4b2faa51a7909
#
_cell.length_a   1.000
_cell.length_b   1.000
_cell.length_c   1.000
_cell.angle_alpha   90.00
_cell.angle_beta   90.00
_cell.angle_gamma   90.00
#
_symmetry.space_group_name_H-M   'P 1'
#
loop_
_entity.id
_entity.type
_entity.pdbx_description
1 polymer ?
#
loop_
_entity_poly.entity_id
_entity_poly.type
_entity_poly.pdbx_seq_one_letter_code
_entity_poly.pdbx_strand_id
1 'polypeptide(L)'
;MAEKWRELEENCLQYLSNKYKHVSFSGFGQSDSTKPDIMVETSNGEFYIEVKSNKAQSGQFVLIPDEINKTFLFSSKNKSEKDDYTVQIINYMDRHFDYFCKAGTKGIDLLMPEEIFAGWIKKYYKGKGVKYFITYNDANNEYIIFPLEKFGEYFSVEGKYRVKKSGSSDIPQKDRDMVIRKAQSEGKYVDSKVDGKILYIIGDNSLEDTTYTLEGSDYIFNKICSGTFRVRKLSNTYNANVIFNIDLKKNQNIDDLKSFEADLI
;
A
#
# COMPACT_ATOMS: atom_id res chain seq x y z
N MET A 1 7.53 -6.84 -6.87
CA MET A 1 7.05 -6.15 -5.64
C MET A 1 6.31 -7.08 -4.69
N ALA A 2 5.46 -7.99 -5.16
CA ALA A 2 4.74 -8.94 -4.28
C ALA A 2 5.64 -9.92 -3.51
N GLU A 3 6.88 -10.15 -3.91
CA GLU A 3 7.83 -11.02 -3.22
C GLU A 3 8.56 -10.32 -2.06
N LYS A 4 8.90 -9.04 -2.22
CA LYS A 4 9.69 -8.31 -1.20
C LYS A 4 8.99 -8.11 0.14
N TRP A 5 7.68 -7.88 0.16
CA TRP A 5 6.96 -7.69 1.42
C TRP A 5 6.80 -9.03 2.18
N ARG A 6 6.57 -10.14 1.47
CA ARG A 6 6.54 -11.48 2.07
C ARG A 6 7.88 -11.87 2.67
N GLU A 7 8.96 -11.62 1.95
CA GLU A 7 10.32 -11.84 2.43
C GLU A 7 10.60 -11.05 3.72
N LEU A 8 10.14 -9.79 3.79
CA LEU A 8 10.28 -8.98 5.01
C LEU A 8 9.47 -9.56 6.17
N GLU A 9 8.23 -9.98 5.95
CA GLU A 9 7.40 -10.61 6.98
C GLU A 9 8.03 -11.91 7.49
N GLU A 10 8.51 -12.77 6.59
CA GLU A 10 9.21 -14.01 6.94
C GLU A 10 10.49 -13.73 7.72
N ASN A 11 11.30 -12.76 7.31
CA ASN A 11 12.53 -12.36 8.00
C ASN A 11 12.23 -11.79 9.39
N CYS A 12 11.20 -10.96 9.55
CA CYS A 12 10.77 -10.45 10.85
C CYS A 12 10.32 -11.59 11.78
N LEU A 13 9.52 -12.51 11.26
CA LEU A 13 9.05 -13.67 12.02
C LEU A 13 10.22 -14.55 12.46
N GLN A 14 11.18 -14.84 11.58
CA GLN A 14 12.39 -15.61 11.91
C GLN A 14 13.26 -14.90 12.95
N TYR A 15 13.45 -13.58 12.81
CA TYR A 15 14.19 -12.78 13.78
C TYR A 15 13.59 -12.88 15.19
N LEU A 16 12.26 -12.66 15.31
CA LEU A 16 11.56 -12.75 16.58
C LEU A 16 11.66 -14.14 17.19
N SER A 17 11.40 -15.20 16.41
CA SER A 17 11.44 -16.60 16.86
C SER A 17 12.85 -17.03 17.29
N ASN A 18 13.88 -16.54 16.62
CA ASN A 18 15.26 -16.85 16.96
C ASN A 18 15.75 -16.12 18.22
N LYS A 19 15.33 -14.86 18.39
CA LYS A 19 15.74 -14.01 19.52
C LYS A 19 14.99 -14.37 20.81
N TYR A 20 13.70 -14.68 20.72
CA TYR A 20 12.80 -14.89 21.87
C TYR A 20 12.26 -16.33 21.88
N LYS A 21 13.13 -17.31 22.06
CA LYS A 21 12.83 -18.76 21.96
C LYS A 21 11.78 -19.29 22.95
N HIS A 22 11.45 -18.53 23.98
CA HIS A 22 10.46 -18.89 25.01
C HIS A 22 9.04 -18.42 24.66
N VAL A 23 8.85 -17.74 23.53
CA VAL A 23 7.57 -17.19 23.07
C VAL A 23 7.20 -17.79 21.73
N SER A 24 5.92 -18.04 21.50
CA SER A 24 5.40 -18.51 20.21
C SER A 24 5.08 -17.31 19.31
N PHE A 25 5.69 -17.29 18.13
CA PHE A 25 5.41 -16.33 17.06
C PHE A 25 4.91 -17.09 15.85
N SER A 26 3.80 -16.65 15.28
CA SER A 26 3.23 -17.27 14.07
C SER A 26 2.77 -16.23 13.06
N GLY A 27 2.96 -16.52 11.76
CA GLY A 27 2.38 -15.71 10.69
C GLY A 27 0.87 -15.84 10.69
N PHE A 28 0.15 -14.70 10.68
CA PHE A 28 -1.31 -14.69 10.87
C PHE A 28 -2.08 -14.14 9.67
N GLY A 29 -1.68 -12.98 9.10
CA GLY A 29 -2.41 -12.29 8.05
C GLY A 29 -2.27 -12.91 6.67
N GLN A 30 -1.06 -13.33 6.31
CA GLN A 30 -0.69 -13.80 4.97
C GLN A 30 -1.20 -12.84 3.87
N SER A 31 -2.16 -13.29 3.03
CA SER A 31 -2.77 -12.48 1.98
C SER A 31 -4.02 -11.71 2.41
N ASP A 32 -4.49 -11.86 3.65
CA ASP A 32 -5.66 -11.17 4.19
C ASP A 32 -5.27 -9.84 4.85
N SER A 33 -5.39 -8.77 4.10
CA SER A 33 -5.07 -7.40 4.55
C SER A 33 -5.95 -6.89 5.71
N THR A 34 -6.94 -7.67 6.16
CA THR A 34 -7.77 -7.31 7.33
C THR A 34 -7.18 -7.79 8.64
N LYS A 35 -6.22 -8.71 8.58
CA LYS A 35 -5.54 -9.29 9.74
C LYS A 35 -4.16 -8.66 9.91
N PRO A 36 -3.60 -8.68 11.14
CA PRO A 36 -2.19 -8.37 11.39
C PRO A 36 -1.25 -9.43 10.80
N ASP A 37 0.03 -9.12 10.70
CA ASP A 37 1.01 -9.99 10.05
C ASP A 37 1.51 -11.11 10.96
N ILE A 38 1.78 -10.83 12.25
CA ILE A 38 2.35 -11.79 13.21
C ILE A 38 1.48 -11.83 14.48
N MET A 39 1.13 -13.03 14.90
CA MET A 39 0.52 -13.31 16.20
C MET A 39 1.60 -13.71 17.21
N VAL A 40 1.50 -13.20 18.42
CA VAL A 40 2.37 -13.50 19.55
C VAL A 40 1.54 -14.13 20.65
N GLU A 41 1.91 -15.34 21.07
CA GLU A 41 1.27 -16.06 22.18
C GLU A 41 2.22 -16.08 23.37
N THR A 42 1.77 -15.53 24.50
CA THR A 42 2.49 -15.48 25.77
C THR A 42 1.72 -16.20 26.88
N SER A 43 2.34 -16.36 28.05
CA SER A 43 1.63 -16.87 29.24
C SER A 43 0.45 -15.99 29.69
N ASN A 44 0.47 -14.70 29.34
CA ASN A 44 -0.52 -13.69 29.73
C ASN A 44 -1.60 -13.42 28.65
N GLY A 45 -1.55 -14.10 27.52
CA GLY A 45 -2.49 -13.95 26.42
C GLY A 45 -1.81 -13.72 25.07
N GLU A 46 -2.60 -13.27 24.11
CA GLU A 46 -2.13 -13.01 22.75
C GLU A 46 -2.15 -11.52 22.39
N PHE A 47 -1.26 -11.11 21.52
CA PHE A 47 -1.27 -9.81 20.88
C PHE A 47 -0.68 -9.89 19.47
N TYR A 48 -0.78 -8.81 18.70
CA TYR A 48 -0.37 -8.82 17.30
C TYR A 48 0.70 -7.78 17.01
N ILE A 49 1.56 -8.12 16.04
CA ILE A 49 2.60 -7.25 15.49
C ILE A 49 2.29 -7.03 14.00
N GLU A 50 2.39 -5.79 13.55
CA GLU A 50 2.33 -5.44 12.13
C GLU A 50 3.74 -5.18 11.60
N VAL A 51 4.04 -5.71 10.42
CA VAL A 51 5.33 -5.52 9.72
C VAL A 51 5.22 -4.39 8.72
N LYS A 52 6.18 -3.47 8.73
CA LYS A 52 6.24 -2.39 7.74
C LYS A 52 7.65 -2.24 7.19
N SER A 53 7.75 -2.00 5.87
CA SER A 53 9.02 -1.55 5.29
C SER A 53 9.30 -0.08 5.62
N ASN A 54 10.57 0.31 5.52
CA ASN A 54 11.03 1.68 5.80
C ASN A 54 10.23 2.74 5.05
N LYS A 55 9.85 2.44 3.81
CA LYS A 55 8.96 3.24 2.98
C LYS A 55 7.83 2.37 2.47
N ALA A 56 6.60 2.73 2.79
CA ALA A 56 5.43 1.97 2.38
C ALA A 56 4.17 2.83 2.31
N GLN A 57 3.14 2.30 1.63
CA GLN A 57 1.78 2.75 1.85
C GLN A 57 1.22 1.98 3.06
N SER A 58 0.86 2.69 4.12
CA SER A 58 0.39 2.10 5.40
C SER A 58 -1.08 2.40 5.68
N GLY A 59 -1.94 2.04 4.76
CA GLY A 59 -3.37 2.22 4.90
C GLY A 59 -3.99 3.11 3.82
N GLN A 60 -5.31 2.99 3.72
CA GLN A 60 -6.11 3.77 2.79
C GLN A 60 -7.60 3.66 3.11
N PHE A 61 -8.37 4.63 2.66
CA PHE A 61 -9.82 4.56 2.58
C PHE A 61 -10.35 5.25 1.33
N VAL A 62 -11.54 4.84 0.89
CA VAL A 62 -12.19 5.35 -0.33
C VAL A 62 -13.07 6.54 0.00
N LEU A 63 -12.86 7.64 -0.72
CA LEU A 63 -13.76 8.82 -0.72
C LEU A 63 -14.28 9.07 -2.12
N ILE A 64 -15.59 9.12 -2.26
CA ILE A 64 -16.26 9.34 -3.54
C ILE A 64 -16.66 10.82 -3.63
N PRO A 65 -16.23 11.56 -4.66
CA PRO A 65 -16.64 12.94 -4.83
C PRO A 65 -18.13 13.03 -5.18
N ASP A 66 -18.86 13.90 -4.50
CA ASP A 66 -20.21 14.33 -4.83
C ASP A 66 -20.14 15.74 -5.44
N GLU A 67 -20.17 15.81 -6.75
CA GLU A 67 -20.02 17.06 -7.49
C GLU A 67 -21.20 18.02 -7.29
N ILE A 68 -22.38 17.50 -6.96
CA ILE A 68 -23.58 18.31 -6.75
C ILE A 68 -23.46 19.07 -5.43
N ASN A 69 -23.11 18.36 -4.36
CA ASN A 69 -23.04 18.95 -3.02
C ASN A 69 -21.64 19.49 -2.69
N LYS A 70 -20.66 19.33 -3.58
CA LYS A 70 -19.25 19.72 -3.38
C LYS A 70 -18.64 19.12 -2.12
N THR A 71 -18.89 17.82 -1.89
CA THR A 71 -18.43 17.06 -0.72
C THR A 71 -17.81 15.73 -1.12
N PHE A 72 -17.05 15.11 -0.19
CA PHE A 72 -16.53 13.77 -0.33
C PHE A 72 -17.28 12.79 0.56
N LEU A 73 -17.83 11.73 -0.02
CA LEU A 73 -18.59 10.71 0.69
C LEU A 73 -17.70 9.54 1.07
N PHE A 74 -17.73 9.18 2.36
CA PHE A 74 -17.05 7.97 2.84
C PHE A 74 -17.75 6.73 2.27
N SER A 75 -17.03 5.91 1.51
CA SER A 75 -17.61 4.73 0.85
C SER A 75 -18.02 3.67 1.86
N SER A 76 -19.22 3.10 1.68
CA SER A 76 -19.69 1.94 2.44
C SER A 76 -18.85 0.66 2.21
N LYS A 77 -17.98 0.65 1.19
CA LYS A 77 -17.05 -0.46 0.92
C LYS A 77 -15.74 -0.38 1.70
N ASN A 78 -15.53 0.70 2.46
CA ASN A 78 -14.38 0.79 3.33
C ASN A 78 -14.41 -0.30 4.41
N LYS A 79 -13.25 -0.91 4.67
CA LYS A 79 -13.10 -1.90 5.75
C LYS A 79 -12.83 -1.24 7.11
N SER A 80 -12.40 0.03 7.11
CA SER A 80 -12.26 0.86 8.30
C SER A 80 -13.56 1.57 8.63
N GLU A 81 -13.76 1.87 9.90
CA GLU A 81 -14.84 2.75 10.35
C GLU A 81 -14.53 4.21 10.01
N LYS A 82 -15.59 5.02 9.87
CA LYS A 82 -15.47 6.47 9.76
C LYS A 82 -15.24 7.05 11.14
N ASP A 83 -14.01 7.42 11.44
CA ASP A 83 -13.57 7.96 12.71
C ASP A 83 -13.34 9.49 12.68
N ASP A 84 -12.92 10.07 13.80
CA ASP A 84 -12.70 11.52 13.93
C ASP A 84 -11.58 12.03 13.02
N TYR A 85 -10.53 11.23 12.78
CA TYR A 85 -9.46 11.57 11.85
C TYR A 85 -9.97 11.57 10.40
N THR A 86 -10.76 10.56 10.04
CA THR A 86 -11.45 10.49 8.74
C THR A 86 -12.35 11.71 8.53
N VAL A 87 -13.12 12.11 9.54
CA VAL A 87 -13.99 13.30 9.49
C VAL A 87 -13.17 14.57 9.27
N GLN A 88 -12.04 14.74 9.96
CA GLN A 88 -11.15 15.89 9.77
C GLN A 88 -10.60 15.95 8.34
N ILE A 89 -10.18 14.81 7.78
CA ILE A 89 -9.68 14.71 6.41
C ILE A 89 -10.78 15.06 5.41
N ILE A 90 -12.00 14.52 5.57
CA ILE A 90 -13.14 14.84 4.72
C ILE A 90 -13.45 16.34 4.78
N ASN A 91 -13.56 16.92 5.95
CA ASN A 91 -13.85 18.35 6.12
C ASN A 91 -12.78 19.25 5.49
N TYR A 92 -11.51 18.83 5.52
CA TYR A 92 -10.44 19.54 4.84
C TYR A 92 -10.61 19.44 3.31
N MET A 93 -10.90 18.26 2.79
CA MET A 93 -11.09 18.04 1.35
C MET A 93 -12.34 18.71 0.82
N ASP A 94 -13.44 18.75 1.56
CA ASP A 94 -14.69 19.45 1.20
C ASP A 94 -14.45 20.95 1.01
N ARG A 95 -13.69 21.57 1.93
CA ARG A 95 -13.33 23.00 1.82
C ARG A 95 -12.46 23.33 0.60
N HIS A 96 -11.80 22.31 0.02
CA HIS A 96 -10.95 22.42 -1.16
C HIS A 96 -11.45 21.52 -2.30
N PHE A 97 -12.78 21.32 -2.39
CA PHE A 97 -13.39 20.34 -3.29
C PHE A 97 -12.91 20.48 -4.74
N ASP A 98 -12.99 21.71 -5.30
CA ASP A 98 -12.62 21.96 -6.71
C ASP A 98 -11.13 21.68 -7.01
N TYR A 99 -10.29 21.63 -6.01
CA TYR A 99 -8.89 21.23 -6.13
C TYR A 99 -8.75 19.71 -6.13
N PHE A 100 -9.34 19.03 -5.14
CA PHE A 100 -9.20 17.57 -4.98
C PHE A 100 -10.00 16.76 -6.01
N CYS A 101 -11.14 17.26 -6.51
CA CYS A 101 -11.90 16.54 -7.55
C CYS A 101 -11.13 16.41 -8.89
N LYS A 102 -10.04 17.17 -9.08
CA LYS A 102 -9.15 17.08 -10.23
C LYS A 102 -8.03 16.04 -10.06
N ALA A 103 -8.00 15.32 -8.92
CA ALA A 103 -6.97 14.34 -8.66
C ALA A 103 -6.96 13.22 -9.71
N GLY A 104 -5.77 12.93 -10.20
CA GLY A 104 -5.52 11.80 -11.11
C GLY A 104 -4.69 10.71 -10.42
N THR A 105 -4.04 9.88 -11.24
CA THR A 105 -3.23 8.74 -10.78
C THR A 105 -2.04 9.15 -9.91
N LYS A 106 -1.43 10.31 -10.16
CA LYS A 106 -0.32 10.83 -9.33
C LYS A 106 -0.80 11.26 -7.94
N GLY A 107 -2.09 11.62 -7.84
CA GLY A 107 -2.70 12.12 -6.61
C GLY A 107 -2.33 13.56 -6.28
N ILE A 108 -3.00 14.08 -5.24
CA ILE A 108 -2.82 15.42 -4.68
C ILE A 108 -2.52 15.25 -3.19
N ASP A 109 -1.47 15.92 -2.71
CA ASP A 109 -1.07 15.87 -1.31
C ASP A 109 -2.08 16.60 -0.41
N LEU A 110 -2.36 16.00 0.74
CA LEU A 110 -3.17 16.58 1.80
C LEU A 110 -2.26 17.42 2.71
N LEU A 111 -2.35 18.74 2.61
CA LEU A 111 -1.55 19.66 3.42
C LEU A 111 -2.19 19.84 4.80
N MET A 112 -2.09 18.79 5.62
CA MET A 112 -2.64 18.72 6.98
C MET A 112 -1.55 18.29 7.97
N PRO A 113 -1.73 18.53 9.29
CA PRO A 113 -0.79 18.07 10.31
C PRO A 113 -0.59 16.54 10.25
N GLU A 114 0.67 16.10 10.34
CA GLU A 114 1.09 14.69 10.28
C GLU A 114 0.37 13.84 11.35
N GLU A 115 0.09 14.43 12.50
CA GLU A 115 -0.58 13.79 13.63
C GLU A 115 -1.99 13.26 13.28
N ILE A 116 -2.66 13.90 12.33
CA ILE A 116 -3.98 13.45 11.85
C ILE A 116 -3.84 12.11 11.12
N PHE A 117 -2.84 12.00 10.26
CA PHE A 117 -2.58 10.79 9.47
C PHE A 117 -2.04 9.66 10.35
N ALA A 118 -1.08 9.96 11.22
CA ALA A 118 -0.55 9.01 12.20
C ALA A 118 -1.65 8.54 13.16
N GLY A 119 -2.54 9.43 13.58
CA GLY A 119 -3.69 9.12 14.43
C GLY A 119 -4.65 8.14 13.74
N TRP A 120 -4.96 8.35 12.46
CA TRP A 120 -5.77 7.43 11.67
C TRP A 120 -5.13 6.04 11.59
N ILE A 121 -3.83 5.96 11.27
CA ILE A 121 -3.08 4.70 11.19
C ILE A 121 -3.13 3.98 12.54
N LYS A 122 -2.84 4.66 13.65
CA LYS A 122 -2.90 4.07 14.98
C LYS A 122 -4.28 3.49 15.28
N LYS A 123 -5.35 4.24 15.01
CA LYS A 123 -6.73 3.78 15.26
C LYS A 123 -7.09 2.58 14.39
N TYR A 124 -6.70 2.60 13.12
CA TYR A 124 -6.91 1.50 12.18
C TYR A 124 -6.25 0.20 12.64
N TYR A 125 -4.97 0.25 13.05
CA TYR A 125 -4.25 -0.94 13.50
C TYR A 125 -4.64 -1.37 14.91
N LYS A 126 -5.03 -0.43 15.78
CA LYS A 126 -5.62 -0.76 17.08
C LYS A 126 -6.92 -1.57 16.92
N GLY A 127 -7.75 -1.21 15.93
CA GLY A 127 -8.95 -1.97 15.58
C GLY A 127 -8.68 -3.40 15.11
N LYS A 128 -7.46 -3.68 14.62
CA LYS A 128 -6.99 -5.03 14.27
C LYS A 128 -6.33 -5.77 15.44
N GLY A 129 -6.23 -5.17 16.62
CA GLY A 129 -5.54 -5.77 17.77
C GLY A 129 -4.02 -5.64 17.76
N VAL A 130 -3.44 -4.85 16.86
CA VAL A 130 -2.00 -4.60 16.80
C VAL A 130 -1.56 -3.85 18.04
N LYS A 131 -0.54 -4.35 18.72
CA LYS A 131 0.10 -3.75 19.89
C LYS A 131 1.48 -3.16 19.57
N TYR A 132 2.19 -3.79 18.63
CA TYR A 132 3.53 -3.40 18.22
C TYR A 132 3.67 -3.38 16.71
N PHE A 133 4.63 -2.58 16.24
CA PHE A 133 5.14 -2.62 14.87
C PHE A 133 6.56 -3.18 14.88
N ILE A 134 6.94 -3.84 13.79
CA ILE A 134 8.32 -4.20 13.49
C ILE A 134 8.67 -3.74 12.09
N THR A 135 9.87 -3.20 11.94
CA THR A 135 10.47 -2.84 10.64
C THR A 135 11.94 -3.22 10.61
N TYR A 136 12.51 -3.29 9.43
CA TYR A 136 13.95 -3.49 9.25
C TYR A 136 14.56 -2.24 8.65
N ASN A 137 15.56 -1.67 9.35
CA ASN A 137 16.31 -0.51 8.87
C ASN A 137 17.54 -0.97 8.08
N ASP A 138 17.46 -0.90 6.75
CA ASP A 138 18.56 -1.29 5.85
C ASP A 138 19.84 -0.49 6.09
N ALA A 139 19.72 0.78 6.50
CA ALA A 139 20.87 1.65 6.70
C ALA A 139 21.75 1.21 7.89
N ASN A 140 21.14 0.68 8.94
CA ASN A 140 21.82 0.24 10.16
C ASN A 140 21.85 -1.27 10.31
N ASN A 141 21.24 -2.03 9.38
CA ASN A 141 21.10 -3.49 9.44
C ASN A 141 20.46 -3.95 10.75
N GLU A 142 19.37 -3.29 11.16
CA GLU A 142 18.74 -3.43 12.47
C GLU A 142 17.23 -3.62 12.37
N TYR A 143 16.67 -4.55 13.15
CA TYR A 143 15.22 -4.63 13.36
C TYR A 143 14.80 -3.63 14.43
N ILE A 144 13.75 -2.86 14.14
CA ILE A 144 13.19 -1.85 15.04
C ILE A 144 11.80 -2.32 15.47
N ILE A 145 11.59 -2.45 16.78
CA ILE A 145 10.31 -2.84 17.40
C ILE A 145 9.84 -1.70 18.28
N PHE A 146 8.59 -1.27 18.12
CA PHE A 146 8.06 -0.15 18.89
C PHE A 146 6.54 -0.29 19.09
N PRO A 147 6.00 0.29 20.19
CA PRO A 147 4.57 0.27 20.47
C PRO A 147 3.75 1.04 19.43
N LEU A 148 2.55 0.56 19.12
CA LEU A 148 1.60 1.22 18.23
C LEU A 148 1.39 2.70 18.56
N GLU A 149 1.31 3.04 19.86
CA GLU A 149 1.04 4.42 20.29
C GLU A 149 2.16 5.40 19.88
N LYS A 150 3.36 4.90 19.63
CA LYS A 150 4.52 5.69 19.19
C LYS A 150 4.71 5.75 17.67
N PHE A 151 3.74 5.27 16.89
CA PHE A 151 3.85 5.17 15.44
C PHE A 151 4.36 6.46 14.78
N GLY A 152 3.78 7.63 15.11
CA GLY A 152 4.18 8.93 14.56
C GLY A 152 5.54 9.44 15.06
N GLU A 153 6.17 8.81 16.08
CA GLU A 153 7.54 9.10 16.46
C GLU A 153 8.55 8.37 15.58
N TYR A 154 8.19 7.17 15.10
CA TYR A 154 9.07 6.33 14.29
C TYR A 154 8.93 6.56 12.80
N PHE A 155 7.73 6.89 12.33
CA PHE A 155 7.46 7.17 10.93
C PHE A 155 6.98 8.60 10.73
N SER A 156 7.47 9.25 9.67
CA SER A 156 6.76 10.37 9.07
C SER A 156 5.59 9.83 8.25
N VAL A 157 4.49 10.57 8.21
CA VAL A 157 3.28 10.16 7.52
C VAL A 157 2.76 11.27 6.61
N GLU A 158 2.62 10.95 5.34
CA GLU A 158 2.04 11.84 4.33
C GLU A 158 0.70 11.30 3.86
N GLY A 159 -0.30 12.16 3.80
CA GLY A 159 -1.62 11.87 3.23
C GLY A 159 -1.70 12.33 1.78
N LYS A 160 -2.30 11.51 0.91
CA LYS A 160 -2.51 11.85 -0.50
C LYS A 160 -3.87 11.32 -0.98
N TYR A 161 -4.64 12.16 -1.68
CA TYR A 161 -5.84 11.73 -2.38
C TYR A 161 -5.51 11.46 -3.85
N ARG A 162 -5.83 10.27 -4.33
CA ARG A 162 -5.62 9.89 -5.73
C ARG A 162 -6.81 9.15 -6.32
N VAL A 163 -7.01 9.36 -7.61
CA VAL A 163 -8.01 8.64 -8.40
C VAL A 163 -7.29 7.83 -9.45
N LYS A 164 -7.36 6.50 -9.33
CA LYS A 164 -6.75 5.61 -10.33
C LYS A 164 -7.71 4.48 -10.69
N LYS A 165 -7.55 3.93 -11.88
CA LYS A 165 -8.33 2.76 -12.30
C LYS A 165 -8.13 1.58 -11.35
N SER A 166 -9.23 0.95 -10.95
CA SER A 166 -9.27 -0.15 -10.00
C SER A 166 -9.05 -1.47 -10.72
N GLY A 167 -7.91 -2.09 -10.44
CA GLY A 167 -7.63 -3.41 -10.99
C GLY A 167 -7.26 -3.41 -12.47
N SER A 168 -6.89 -4.56 -12.93
CA SER A 168 -6.53 -4.84 -14.31
C SER A 168 -6.71 -6.34 -14.56
N SER A 169 -6.98 -6.71 -15.81
CA SER A 169 -7.11 -8.09 -16.28
C SER A 169 -6.05 -8.37 -17.35
N ASP A 170 -5.87 -9.63 -17.69
CA ASP A 170 -5.12 -9.97 -18.88
C ASP A 170 -5.81 -9.38 -20.13
N ILE A 171 -5.00 -9.05 -21.14
CA ILE A 171 -5.52 -8.44 -22.36
C ILE A 171 -6.39 -9.44 -23.12
N PRO A 172 -7.64 -9.10 -23.52
CA PRO A 172 -8.44 -9.94 -24.38
C PRO A 172 -7.75 -10.21 -25.70
N GLN A 173 -7.92 -11.43 -26.23
CA GLN A 173 -7.26 -11.83 -27.49
C GLN A 173 -7.52 -10.86 -28.64
N LYS A 174 -8.74 -10.37 -28.76
CA LYS A 174 -9.14 -9.42 -29.80
C LYS A 174 -8.43 -8.06 -29.74
N ASP A 175 -7.93 -7.68 -28.56
CA ASP A 175 -7.31 -6.36 -28.34
C ASP A 175 -5.78 -6.41 -28.53
N ARG A 176 -5.18 -7.62 -28.63
CA ARG A 176 -3.71 -7.81 -28.66
C ARG A 176 -3.03 -7.14 -29.87
N ASP A 177 -3.58 -7.37 -31.06
CA ASP A 177 -3.02 -6.85 -32.30
C ASP A 177 -3.05 -5.32 -32.35
N MET A 178 -4.07 -4.71 -31.75
CA MET A 178 -4.18 -3.26 -31.65
C MET A 178 -3.09 -2.66 -30.77
N VAL A 179 -2.82 -3.27 -29.62
CA VAL A 179 -1.75 -2.82 -28.71
C VAL A 179 -0.37 -3.04 -29.31
N ILE A 180 -0.14 -4.18 -29.97
CA ILE A 180 1.12 -4.48 -30.67
C ILE A 180 1.38 -3.44 -31.78
N ARG A 181 0.39 -3.19 -32.65
CA ARG A 181 0.50 -2.18 -33.71
C ARG A 181 0.80 -0.78 -33.16
N LYS A 182 0.21 -0.42 -32.04
CA LYS A 182 0.48 0.88 -31.40
C LYS A 182 1.93 0.96 -30.92
N ALA A 183 2.46 -0.08 -30.25
CA ALA A 183 3.85 -0.13 -29.81
C ALA A 183 4.83 -0.10 -31.01
N GLN A 184 4.49 -0.79 -32.12
CA GLN A 184 5.25 -0.76 -33.37
C GLN A 184 5.27 0.65 -33.98
N SER A 185 4.11 1.32 -34.05
CA SER A 185 4.01 2.67 -34.60
C SER A 185 4.81 3.73 -33.86
N GLU A 186 5.10 3.48 -32.58
CA GLU A 186 5.94 4.34 -31.73
C GLU A 186 7.43 3.95 -31.74
N GLY A 187 7.81 2.92 -32.49
CA GLY A 187 9.18 2.42 -32.53
C GLY A 187 9.65 1.75 -31.24
N LYS A 188 8.73 1.37 -30.37
CA LYS A 188 9.02 0.80 -29.04
C LYS A 188 8.92 -0.74 -28.99
N TYR A 189 8.54 -1.37 -30.08
CA TYR A 189 8.32 -2.80 -30.20
C TYR A 189 9.50 -3.50 -30.87
N VAL A 190 9.93 -4.63 -30.31
CA VAL A 190 10.89 -5.55 -30.91
C VAL A 190 10.21 -6.88 -31.27
N ASP A 191 9.53 -7.50 -30.28
CA ASP A 191 8.87 -8.78 -30.42
C ASP A 191 7.70 -8.92 -29.42
N SER A 192 6.90 -9.97 -29.56
CA SER A 192 5.85 -10.30 -28.61
C SER A 192 5.71 -11.80 -28.41
N LYS A 193 5.35 -12.20 -27.18
CA LYS A 193 5.06 -13.58 -26.80
C LYS A 193 3.71 -13.65 -26.13
N VAL A 194 2.95 -14.68 -26.48
CA VAL A 194 1.69 -15.02 -25.81
C VAL A 194 1.89 -16.31 -25.01
N ASP A 195 1.54 -16.26 -23.74
CA ASP A 195 1.51 -17.41 -22.84
C ASP A 195 0.12 -17.53 -22.24
N GLY A 196 -0.69 -18.45 -22.75
CA GLY A 196 -2.09 -18.57 -22.41
C GLY A 196 -2.88 -17.27 -22.66
N LYS A 197 -3.33 -16.64 -21.60
CA LYS A 197 -4.05 -15.35 -21.64
C LYS A 197 -3.14 -14.13 -21.57
N ILE A 198 -1.87 -14.32 -21.27
CA ILE A 198 -0.91 -13.24 -21.03
C ILE A 198 -0.23 -12.84 -22.34
N LEU A 199 -0.20 -11.53 -22.62
CA LEU A 199 0.60 -10.93 -23.67
C LEU A 199 1.85 -10.30 -23.05
N TYR A 200 3.01 -10.70 -23.53
CA TYR A 200 4.28 -10.04 -23.28
C TYR A 200 4.72 -9.25 -24.53
N ILE A 201 5.18 -8.04 -24.33
CA ILE A 201 5.87 -7.26 -25.37
C ILE A 201 7.33 -7.12 -24.96
N ILE A 202 8.21 -7.38 -25.92
CA ILE A 202 9.64 -7.13 -25.82
C ILE A 202 9.91 -5.83 -26.59
N GLY A 203 10.57 -4.87 -25.93
CA GLY A 203 10.76 -3.56 -26.52
C GLY A 203 11.55 -2.60 -25.65
N ASP A 204 11.44 -1.32 -25.97
CA ASP A 204 12.16 -0.24 -25.30
C ASP A 204 11.71 -0.06 -23.84
N ASN A 205 12.65 0.26 -22.94
CA ASN A 205 12.37 0.45 -21.52
C ASN A 205 11.41 1.64 -21.23
N SER A 206 11.21 2.55 -22.18
CA SER A 206 10.21 3.62 -22.06
C SER A 206 8.77 3.12 -22.06
N LEU A 207 8.55 1.83 -22.35
CA LEU A 207 7.25 1.18 -22.17
C LEU A 207 6.89 0.97 -20.69
N GLU A 208 7.86 0.99 -19.76
CA GLU A 208 7.61 0.79 -18.33
C GLU A 208 6.57 1.79 -17.81
N ASP A 209 5.50 1.28 -17.22
CA ASP A 209 4.36 2.04 -16.70
C ASP A 209 3.65 2.96 -17.71
N THR A 210 3.96 2.82 -19.01
CA THR A 210 3.23 3.51 -20.07
C THR A 210 1.80 2.97 -20.17
N THR A 211 0.84 3.85 -20.44
CA THR A 211 -0.55 3.49 -20.70
C THR A 211 -0.95 3.91 -22.10
N TYR A 212 -1.46 2.97 -22.89
CA TYR A 212 -2.09 3.24 -24.17
C TYR A 212 -3.60 3.26 -24.04
N THR A 213 -4.21 4.38 -24.41
CA THR A 213 -5.68 4.50 -24.53
C THR A 213 -6.09 4.19 -25.96
N LEU A 214 -6.73 3.05 -26.20
CA LEU A 214 -7.14 2.56 -27.50
C LEU A 214 -8.61 2.12 -27.43
N GLU A 215 -9.44 2.63 -28.32
CA GLU A 215 -10.87 2.32 -28.41
C GLU A 215 -11.59 2.41 -27.05
N GLY A 216 -11.32 3.48 -26.27
CA GLY A 216 -11.94 3.71 -24.96
C GLY A 216 -11.49 2.78 -23.84
N SER A 217 -10.43 1.98 -24.07
CA SER A 217 -9.81 1.10 -23.08
C SER A 217 -8.36 1.48 -22.84
N ASP A 218 -7.89 1.34 -21.61
CA ASP A 218 -6.50 1.61 -21.25
C ASP A 218 -5.73 0.31 -21.05
N TYR A 219 -4.52 0.25 -21.61
CA TYR A 219 -3.60 -0.87 -21.54
C TYR A 219 -2.29 -0.41 -20.94
N ILE A 220 -1.88 -1.04 -19.83
CA ILE A 220 -0.64 -0.71 -19.11
C ILE A 220 0.42 -1.77 -19.34
N PHE A 221 1.68 -1.34 -19.40
CA PHE A 221 2.87 -2.18 -19.57
C PHE A 221 3.60 -2.29 -18.24
N ASN A 222 3.50 -3.47 -17.63
CA ASN A 222 4.18 -3.75 -16.37
C ASN A 222 5.49 -4.50 -16.64
N LYS A 223 6.60 -3.94 -16.22
CA LYS A 223 7.93 -4.54 -16.41
C LYS A 223 8.05 -5.86 -15.65
N ILE A 224 8.50 -6.90 -16.34
CA ILE A 224 8.84 -8.21 -15.78
C ILE A 224 10.36 -8.33 -15.61
N CYS A 225 11.10 -7.99 -16.66
CA CYS A 225 12.55 -7.86 -16.64
C CYS A 225 12.97 -6.79 -17.66
N SER A 226 14.26 -6.52 -17.80
CA SER A 226 14.74 -5.51 -18.75
C SER A 226 14.23 -5.80 -20.17
N GLY A 227 13.55 -4.81 -20.75
CA GLY A 227 12.99 -4.91 -22.11
C GLY A 227 11.79 -5.86 -22.27
N THR A 228 11.24 -6.44 -21.20
CA THR A 228 10.07 -7.34 -21.28
C THR A 228 8.94 -6.85 -20.39
N PHE A 229 7.75 -6.67 -20.97
CA PHE A 229 6.59 -6.07 -20.33
C PHE A 229 5.36 -6.96 -20.47
N ARG A 230 4.66 -7.22 -19.35
CA ARG A 230 3.33 -7.80 -19.38
C ARG A 230 2.31 -6.72 -19.68
N VAL A 231 1.49 -6.93 -20.69
CA VAL A 231 0.39 -6.02 -21.02
C VAL A 231 -0.86 -6.42 -20.26
N ARG A 232 -1.51 -5.44 -19.62
CA ARG A 232 -2.77 -5.63 -18.91
C ARG A 232 -3.78 -4.57 -19.32
N LYS A 233 -5.05 -4.97 -19.42
CA LYS A 233 -6.16 -4.05 -19.63
C LYS A 233 -6.63 -3.51 -18.28
N LEU A 234 -6.66 -2.18 -18.13
CA LEU A 234 -7.18 -1.54 -16.93
C LEU A 234 -8.71 -1.61 -16.89
N SER A 235 -9.28 -1.70 -15.70
CA SER A 235 -10.72 -1.64 -15.53
C SER A 235 -11.25 -0.24 -15.86
N ASN A 236 -12.54 -0.13 -16.18
CA ASN A 236 -13.20 1.17 -16.37
C ASN A 236 -13.70 1.79 -15.05
N THR A 237 -13.52 1.09 -13.94
CA THR A 237 -13.86 1.61 -12.62
C THR A 237 -12.67 2.31 -12.01
N TYR A 238 -12.94 3.32 -11.20
CA TYR A 238 -11.92 4.10 -10.50
C TYR A 238 -12.01 3.87 -9.00
N ASN A 239 -10.84 3.78 -8.39
CA ASN A 239 -10.70 3.87 -6.94
C ASN A 239 -10.22 5.29 -6.61
N ALA A 240 -11.05 5.99 -5.86
CA ALA A 240 -10.76 7.31 -5.33
C ALA A 240 -10.36 7.14 -3.86
N ASN A 241 -9.06 7.16 -3.58
CA ASN A 241 -8.52 6.79 -2.27
C ASN A 241 -7.74 7.93 -1.64
N VAL A 242 -7.99 8.16 -0.35
CA VAL A 242 -6.97 8.71 0.54
C VAL A 242 -6.02 7.57 0.89
N ILE A 243 -4.73 7.80 0.68
CA ILE A 243 -3.65 6.85 1.00
C ILE A 243 -2.67 7.51 1.96
N PHE A 244 -2.06 6.71 2.83
CA PHE A 244 -1.03 7.17 3.76
C PHE A 244 0.29 6.52 3.40
N ASN A 245 1.29 7.35 3.08
CA ASN A 245 2.65 6.92 2.84
C ASN A 245 3.47 7.18 4.10
N ILE A 246 4.36 6.25 4.42
CA ILE A 246 5.22 6.32 5.60
C ILE A 246 6.69 6.26 5.19
N ASP A 247 7.53 6.95 5.97
CA ASP A 247 8.98 6.91 5.83
C ASP A 247 9.60 6.83 7.24
N LEU A 248 10.46 5.83 7.47
CA LEU A 248 11.12 5.61 8.75
C LEU A 248 12.07 6.78 9.06
N LYS A 249 11.91 7.38 10.26
CA LYS A 249 12.70 8.54 10.70
C LYS A 249 13.46 8.34 12.02
N LYS A 250 13.27 7.21 12.71
CA LYS A 250 13.85 6.96 14.04
C LYS A 250 14.44 5.56 14.11
N ASN A 251 15.59 5.43 14.77
CA ASN A 251 16.21 4.15 15.12
C ASN A 251 15.56 3.54 16.37
N GLN A 252 15.95 2.29 16.70
CA GLN A 252 15.45 1.61 17.89
C GLN A 252 15.69 2.44 19.15
N ASN A 253 14.62 2.70 19.89
CA ASN A 253 14.69 3.22 21.26
C ASN A 253 14.71 2.03 22.22
N ILE A 254 15.66 2.04 23.17
CA ILE A 254 15.87 0.94 24.10
C ILE A 254 14.71 0.72 25.07
N ASP A 255 14.02 1.79 25.47
CA ASP A 255 12.88 1.67 26.38
C ASP A 255 11.64 1.11 25.69
N ASP A 256 11.48 1.38 24.38
CA ASP A 256 10.41 0.79 23.57
C ASP A 256 10.65 -0.71 23.36
N LEU A 257 11.93 -1.10 23.14
CA LEU A 257 12.30 -2.51 23.06
C LEU A 257 12.09 -3.23 24.42
N LYS A 258 12.48 -2.61 25.52
CA LYS A 258 12.23 -3.18 26.86
C LYS A 258 10.72 -3.32 27.17
N SER A 259 9.91 -2.36 26.71
CA SER A 259 8.45 -2.46 26.85
C SER A 259 7.89 -3.67 26.08
N PHE A 260 8.38 -3.90 24.87
CA PHE A 260 8.03 -5.09 24.10
C PHE A 260 8.50 -6.37 24.81
N GLU A 261 9.76 -6.42 25.27
CA GLU A 261 10.32 -7.59 25.96
C GLU A 261 9.60 -7.90 27.28
N ALA A 262 9.11 -6.89 28.00
CA ALA A 262 8.28 -7.07 29.20
C ALA A 262 6.91 -7.70 28.90
N ASP A 263 6.34 -7.42 27.74
CA ASP A 263 5.07 -8.02 27.32
C ASP A 263 5.21 -9.47 26.80
N LEU A 264 6.42 -9.97 26.62
CA LEU A 264 6.70 -11.36 26.22
C LEU A 264 6.70 -12.33 27.42
N ILE A 265 6.74 -11.84 28.65
CA ILE A 265 6.77 -12.60 29.91
C ILE A 265 5.34 -12.80 30.41
#